data_f5f783c98c3923c82b04f39c23642bc9
#
_entry.id   f5f783c98c3923c82b04f39c23642bc9
#
_cell.length_a   1.000
_cell.length_b   1.000
_cell.length_c   1.000
_cell.angle_alpha   90.00
_cell.angle_beta   90.00
_cell.angle_gamma   90.00
#
_symmetry.space_group_name_H-M   'P 1'
#
loop_
_entity.id
_entity.type
_entity.pdbx_description
1 polymer ?
#
loop_
_entity_poly.entity_id
_entity_poly.type
_entity_poly.pdbx_seq_one_letter_code
_entity_poly.pdbx_strand_id
1 'polypeptide(L)'
;ILPFTHVSQIDSDNKLIHTSAGDFDYEKLVIAVGAQPIRLPIAGNAASQVLSVNNLTDYAKLRERITAIGEKVHITILGAGLIGCEFADDLAGAGHMITVIDPNTLPLAALAPEPISRALQSALESRGVSFKLGTTASSIDRHHGHASQLQISLSNGEVFNTDIVLSAVGLRADLRLAQASELATERGILLDTTGQTSAKDIYAIGDCAQYSNPEDGSRPILPYIAPIMTAARAIAKSLSGEITHIELKPTSVIVKTPSCPIALVAPAPQISALGRWEHAQDGASIMSRFYDASNVMKGFAVAPQDSKLRAALLTELMAVIE
;
A
#
# COMPACT_ATOMS: atom_id res chain seq x y z
N ILE A 1 -11.50 -22.45 12.75
CA ILE A 1 -10.86 -21.15 13.02
C ILE A 1 -10.55 -21.09 14.51
N LEU A 2 -9.31 -20.74 14.84
CA LEU A 2 -8.86 -20.51 16.22
C LEU A 2 -8.61 -19.02 16.41
N PRO A 3 -9.60 -18.23 16.86
CA PRO A 3 -9.43 -16.82 17.10
C PRO A 3 -8.52 -16.59 18.33
N PHE A 4 -7.91 -15.41 18.40
CA PHE A 4 -7.02 -15.00 19.50
C PHE A 4 -5.83 -15.96 19.76
N THR A 5 -5.44 -16.73 18.73
CA THR A 5 -4.33 -17.65 18.80
C THR A 5 -3.12 -17.06 18.08
N HIS A 6 -2.05 -16.83 18.80
CA HIS A 6 -0.80 -16.29 18.26
C HIS A 6 0.14 -17.43 17.89
N VAL A 7 0.64 -17.43 16.65
CA VAL A 7 1.69 -18.33 16.17
C VAL A 7 3.03 -17.68 16.47
N SER A 8 3.87 -18.36 17.25
CA SER A 8 5.18 -17.87 17.67
C SER A 8 6.34 -18.41 16.81
N GLN A 9 6.21 -19.64 16.33
CA GLN A 9 7.25 -20.31 15.55
C GLN A 9 6.66 -21.44 14.70
N ILE A 10 7.34 -21.77 13.61
CA ILE A 10 7.09 -22.94 12.76
C ILE A 10 8.34 -23.82 12.83
N ASP A 11 8.19 -25.06 13.27
CA ASP A 11 9.20 -26.09 13.15
C ASP A 11 8.98 -26.83 11.82
N SER A 12 9.78 -26.49 10.82
CA SER A 12 9.64 -27.02 9.46
C SER A 12 10.05 -28.48 9.36
N ASP A 13 10.98 -28.94 10.22
CA ASP A 13 11.52 -30.32 10.21
C ASP A 13 10.52 -31.30 10.78
N ASN A 14 9.86 -30.93 11.88
CA ASN A 14 8.87 -31.76 12.57
C ASN A 14 7.43 -31.47 12.10
N LYS A 15 7.24 -30.49 11.22
CA LYS A 15 5.93 -30.01 10.73
C LYS A 15 4.97 -29.60 11.86
N LEU A 16 5.47 -28.81 12.81
CA LEU A 16 4.75 -28.29 13.96
C LEU A 16 4.60 -26.77 13.91
N ILE A 17 3.46 -26.28 14.37
CA ILE A 17 3.22 -24.86 14.62
C ILE A 17 3.09 -24.66 16.13
N HIS A 18 3.98 -23.84 16.70
CA HIS A 18 3.91 -23.44 18.11
C HIS A 18 3.01 -22.23 18.28
N THR A 19 2.01 -22.35 19.12
CA THR A 19 1.02 -21.28 19.33
C THR A 19 0.72 -21.04 20.80
N SER A 20 0.06 -19.90 21.07
CA SER A 20 -0.45 -19.59 22.42
C SER A 20 -1.55 -20.55 22.93
N ALA A 21 -2.10 -21.40 22.06
CA ALA A 21 -3.13 -22.40 22.40
C ALA A 21 -2.60 -23.84 22.37
N GLY A 22 -1.27 -24.04 22.25
CA GLY A 22 -0.60 -25.33 22.12
C GLY A 22 -0.02 -25.55 20.73
N ASP A 23 0.48 -26.75 20.50
CA ASP A 23 1.14 -27.09 19.23
C ASP A 23 0.17 -27.82 18.29
N PHE A 24 0.35 -27.57 16.98
CA PHE A 24 -0.46 -28.19 15.93
C PHE A 24 0.42 -28.79 14.84
N ASP A 25 0.11 -30.00 14.42
CA ASP A 25 0.72 -30.65 13.26
C ASP A 25 0.15 -30.07 11.96
N TYR A 26 0.94 -30.06 10.90
CA TYR A 26 0.46 -29.74 9.55
C TYR A 26 1.08 -30.66 8.49
N GLU A 27 0.37 -30.94 7.43
CA GLU A 27 0.92 -31.54 6.22
C GLU A 27 1.47 -30.47 5.27
N LYS A 28 0.70 -29.40 5.07
CA LYS A 28 1.06 -28.23 4.29
C LYS A 28 0.60 -26.96 5.03
N LEU A 29 1.38 -25.92 4.97
CA LEU A 29 1.15 -24.67 5.68
C LEU A 29 1.12 -23.48 4.72
N VAL A 30 0.22 -22.53 4.94
CA VAL A 30 0.20 -21.26 4.22
C VAL A 30 0.34 -20.10 5.21
N ILE A 31 1.38 -19.29 5.03
CA ILE A 31 1.63 -18.08 5.81
C ILE A 31 0.94 -16.91 5.13
N ALA A 32 0.01 -16.24 5.83
CA ALA A 32 -0.76 -15.10 5.33
C ALA A 32 -0.82 -13.98 6.38
N VAL A 33 0.31 -13.67 7.01
CA VAL A 33 0.42 -12.73 8.14
C VAL A 33 0.36 -11.25 7.74
N GLY A 34 0.38 -10.97 6.43
CA GLY A 34 0.23 -9.62 5.90
C GLY A 34 1.42 -8.70 6.16
N ALA A 35 1.12 -7.42 6.39
CA ALA A 35 2.11 -6.36 6.59
C ALA A 35 1.75 -5.50 7.80
N GLN A 36 2.73 -4.73 8.29
CA GLN A 36 2.58 -3.81 9.42
C GLN A 36 2.81 -2.37 8.96
N PRO A 37 2.11 -1.39 9.54
CA PRO A 37 2.34 0.01 9.25
C PRO A 37 3.78 0.43 9.58
N ILE A 38 4.39 1.17 8.66
CA ILE A 38 5.68 1.78 8.89
C ILE A 38 5.51 2.86 9.98
N ARG A 39 6.31 2.77 11.02
CA ARG A 39 6.38 3.78 12.08
C ARG A 39 7.52 4.74 11.79
N LEU A 40 7.15 6.01 11.60
CA LEU A 40 8.14 7.07 11.42
C LEU A 40 8.79 7.43 12.76
N PRO A 41 10.09 7.70 12.80
CA PRO A 41 10.79 8.17 14.01
C PRO A 41 10.55 9.67 14.22
N ILE A 42 9.30 10.04 14.53
CA ILE A 42 8.88 11.42 14.77
C ILE A 42 9.17 11.77 16.23
N ALA A 43 9.79 12.94 16.48
CA ALA A 43 10.03 13.45 17.82
C ALA A 43 8.74 13.99 18.45
N GLY A 44 8.82 14.36 19.74
CA GLY A 44 7.73 15.01 20.47
C GLY A 44 7.00 14.11 21.46
N ASN A 45 6.37 14.74 22.44
CA ASN A 45 5.72 14.07 23.56
C ASN A 45 4.36 13.44 23.21
N ALA A 46 3.87 13.66 21.98
CA ALA A 46 2.63 13.09 21.46
C ALA A 46 2.86 12.19 20.23
N ALA A 47 4.08 11.87 19.84
CA ALA A 47 4.38 11.00 18.70
C ALA A 47 3.72 9.61 18.81
N SER A 48 3.52 9.09 20.02
CA SER A 48 2.83 7.83 20.27
C SER A 48 1.32 7.89 20.01
N GLN A 49 0.74 9.08 19.82
CA GLN A 49 -0.68 9.27 19.50
C GLN A 49 -0.99 9.23 18.00
N VAL A 50 0.04 9.11 17.16
CA VAL A 50 -0.13 8.92 15.71
C VAL A 50 -0.85 7.60 15.47
N LEU A 51 -1.99 7.67 14.80
CA LEU A 51 -2.79 6.51 14.41
C LEU A 51 -2.27 5.93 13.09
N SER A 52 -2.45 4.64 12.91
CA SER A 52 -2.35 3.95 11.62
C SER A 52 -3.56 3.04 11.50
N VAL A 53 -4.09 2.88 10.29
CA VAL A 53 -5.24 2.00 10.04
C VAL A 53 -4.81 0.89 9.10
N ASN A 54 -4.70 -0.33 9.64
CA ASN A 54 -4.31 -1.52 8.89
C ASN A 54 -5.31 -2.68 9.05
N ASN A 55 -6.23 -2.56 9.98
CA ASN A 55 -7.24 -3.57 10.28
C ASN A 55 -8.50 -2.91 10.85
N LEU A 56 -9.55 -3.72 11.06
CA LEU A 56 -10.85 -3.25 11.57
C LEU A 56 -10.76 -2.62 12.98
N THR A 57 -9.89 -3.14 13.83
CA THR A 57 -9.69 -2.59 15.19
C THR A 57 -9.06 -1.19 15.14
N ASP A 58 -8.09 -0.98 14.26
CA ASP A 58 -7.48 0.33 14.06
C ASP A 58 -8.48 1.32 13.48
N TYR A 59 -9.31 0.87 12.53
CA TYR A 59 -10.40 1.68 11.98
C TYR A 59 -11.43 2.07 13.06
N ALA A 60 -11.82 1.13 13.93
CA ALA A 60 -12.73 1.41 15.04
C ALA A 60 -12.15 2.49 15.96
N LYS A 61 -10.86 2.41 16.32
CA LYS A 61 -10.16 3.43 17.13
C LYS A 61 -10.17 4.81 16.48
N LEU A 62 -9.91 4.87 15.16
CA LEU A 62 -9.98 6.14 14.41
C LEU A 62 -11.41 6.72 14.49
N ARG A 63 -12.44 5.90 14.26
CA ARG A 63 -13.84 6.31 14.32
C ARG A 63 -14.25 6.79 15.71
N GLU A 64 -13.87 6.07 16.74
CA GLU A 64 -14.13 6.45 18.14
C GLU A 64 -13.49 7.81 18.46
N ARG A 65 -12.25 8.03 18.02
CA ARG A 65 -11.55 9.29 18.26
C ARG A 65 -12.19 10.47 17.53
N ILE A 66 -12.60 10.28 16.27
CA ILE A 66 -13.35 11.28 15.52
C ILE A 66 -14.65 11.63 16.24
N THR A 67 -15.43 10.62 16.62
CA THR A 67 -16.72 10.81 17.31
C THR A 67 -16.56 11.53 18.66
N ALA A 68 -15.52 11.23 19.41
CA ALA A 68 -15.25 11.86 20.70
C ALA A 68 -14.89 13.36 20.60
N ILE A 69 -14.32 13.81 19.48
CA ILE A 69 -13.96 15.21 19.25
C ILE A 69 -15.14 16.01 18.73
N GLY A 70 -15.95 15.45 17.80
CA GLY A 70 -17.16 16.09 17.31
C GLY A 70 -17.36 15.98 15.80
N GLU A 71 -18.24 16.84 15.26
CA GLU A 71 -18.66 16.76 13.85
C GLU A 71 -17.59 17.23 12.86
N LYS A 72 -16.79 18.23 13.24
CA LYS A 72 -15.76 18.81 12.36
C LYS A 72 -14.39 18.71 13.02
N VAL A 73 -13.62 17.72 12.58
CA VAL A 73 -12.30 17.37 13.13
C VAL A 73 -11.21 17.77 12.14
N HIS A 74 -10.12 18.37 12.62
CA HIS A 74 -8.93 18.58 11.82
C HIS A 74 -8.05 17.34 11.87
N ILE A 75 -7.88 16.67 10.75
CA ILE A 75 -7.11 15.44 10.62
C ILE A 75 -5.91 15.70 9.72
N THR A 76 -4.72 15.47 10.24
CA THR A 76 -3.49 15.52 9.45
C THR A 76 -3.09 14.11 9.03
N ILE A 77 -2.90 13.92 7.73
CA ILE A 77 -2.48 12.65 7.13
C ILE A 77 -1.00 12.77 6.76
N LEU A 78 -0.17 11.85 7.25
CA LEU A 78 1.22 11.71 6.87
C LEU A 78 1.31 10.71 5.71
N GLY A 79 1.76 11.19 4.55
CA GLY A 79 1.87 10.42 3.31
C GLY A 79 0.75 10.72 2.30
N ALA A 80 1.13 11.15 1.09
CA ALA A 80 0.26 11.38 -0.06
C ALA A 80 0.35 10.22 -1.08
N GLY A 81 0.52 8.98 -0.60
CA GLY A 81 0.42 7.75 -1.39
C GLY A 81 -1.04 7.36 -1.65
N LEU A 82 -1.26 6.14 -2.18
CA LEU A 82 -2.60 5.60 -2.49
C LEU A 82 -3.56 5.75 -1.31
N ILE A 83 -3.22 5.16 -0.18
CA ILE A 83 -4.07 5.11 1.02
C ILE A 83 -4.27 6.51 1.63
N GLY A 84 -3.20 7.34 1.64
CA GLY A 84 -3.30 8.71 2.16
C GLY A 84 -4.26 9.58 1.36
N CYS A 85 -4.24 9.47 0.03
CA CYS A 85 -5.16 10.19 -0.84
C CYS A 85 -6.61 9.67 -0.74
N GLU A 86 -6.81 8.35 -0.60
CA GLU A 86 -8.14 7.76 -0.39
C GLU A 86 -8.74 8.24 0.94
N PHE A 87 -7.98 8.20 2.05
CA PHE A 87 -8.43 8.77 3.34
C PHE A 87 -8.70 10.26 3.25
N ALA A 88 -7.86 11.01 2.53
CA ALA A 88 -8.05 12.46 2.38
C ALA A 88 -9.37 12.79 1.70
N ASP A 89 -9.71 12.08 0.61
CA ASP A 89 -10.95 12.29 -0.13
C ASP A 89 -12.18 11.88 0.69
N ASP A 90 -12.15 10.70 1.31
CA ASP A 90 -13.27 10.17 2.10
C ASP A 90 -13.55 11.04 3.33
N LEU A 91 -12.51 11.43 4.08
CA LEU A 91 -12.66 12.24 5.29
C LEU A 91 -13.06 13.69 4.97
N ALA A 92 -12.53 14.28 3.90
CA ALA A 92 -12.97 15.59 3.41
C ALA A 92 -14.43 15.52 2.93
N GLY A 93 -14.80 14.45 2.21
CA GLY A 93 -16.18 14.18 1.82
C GLY A 93 -17.14 14.01 2.99
N ALA A 94 -16.66 13.57 4.15
CA ALA A 94 -17.41 13.49 5.40
C ALA A 94 -17.50 14.83 6.17
N GLY A 95 -16.88 15.91 5.65
CA GLY A 95 -16.95 17.27 6.23
C GLY A 95 -15.82 17.62 7.20
N HIS A 96 -14.79 16.76 7.33
CA HIS A 96 -13.62 17.04 8.15
C HIS A 96 -12.62 17.98 7.45
N MET A 97 -11.81 18.68 8.23
CA MET A 97 -10.69 19.48 7.71
C MET A 97 -9.47 18.57 7.54
N ILE A 98 -8.92 18.51 6.34
CA ILE A 98 -7.83 17.59 6.02
C ILE A 98 -6.56 18.34 5.63
N THR A 99 -5.44 17.99 6.25
CA THR A 99 -4.09 18.41 5.84
C THR A 99 -3.28 17.17 5.50
N VAL A 100 -2.68 17.11 4.30
CA VAL A 100 -1.80 16.02 3.87
C VAL A 100 -0.37 16.51 3.82
N ILE A 101 0.55 15.77 4.45
CA ILE A 101 1.99 16.06 4.48
C ILE A 101 2.73 14.97 3.72
N ASP A 102 3.62 15.34 2.80
CA ASP A 102 4.45 14.38 2.07
C ASP A 102 5.82 14.99 1.70
N PRO A 103 6.93 14.24 1.77
CA PRO A 103 8.24 14.72 1.34
C PRO A 103 8.33 14.98 -0.17
N ASN A 104 7.49 14.33 -0.99
CA ASN A 104 7.43 14.60 -2.42
C ASN A 104 6.68 15.90 -2.71
N THR A 105 6.89 16.45 -3.89
CA THR A 105 6.26 17.71 -4.34
C THR A 105 4.88 17.51 -4.95
N LEU A 106 4.44 16.25 -5.15
CA LEU A 106 3.14 15.89 -5.71
C LEU A 106 2.58 14.63 -5.01
N PRO A 107 1.27 14.48 -4.91
CA PRO A 107 0.68 13.21 -4.47
C PRO A 107 0.95 12.11 -5.49
N LEU A 108 1.00 10.87 -5.04
CA LEU A 108 1.30 9.69 -5.86
C LEU A 108 2.62 9.74 -6.64
N ALA A 109 3.57 10.60 -6.28
CA ALA A 109 4.79 10.86 -7.05
C ALA A 109 5.63 9.61 -7.37
N ALA A 110 5.55 8.56 -6.55
CA ALA A 110 6.24 7.28 -6.78
C ALA A 110 5.52 6.36 -7.78
N LEU A 111 4.27 6.66 -8.17
CA LEU A 111 3.41 5.75 -8.92
C LEU A 111 2.85 6.36 -10.19
N ALA A 112 2.56 7.66 -10.19
CA ALA A 112 1.85 8.34 -11.25
C ALA A 112 2.71 9.46 -11.87
N PRO A 113 2.58 9.71 -13.18
CA PRO A 113 3.22 10.85 -13.82
C PRO A 113 2.58 12.16 -13.39
N GLU A 114 3.34 13.25 -13.54
CA GLU A 114 2.96 14.59 -13.07
C GLU A 114 1.53 15.04 -13.48
N PRO A 115 1.06 14.89 -14.73
CA PRO A 115 -0.30 15.36 -15.09
C PRO A 115 -1.40 14.64 -14.29
N ILE A 116 -1.23 13.36 -14.02
CA ILE A 116 -2.17 12.55 -13.23
C ILE A 116 -2.13 12.98 -11.75
N SER A 117 -0.93 13.16 -11.19
CA SER A 117 -0.74 13.64 -9.83
C SER A 117 -1.36 15.03 -9.61
N ARG A 118 -1.18 15.95 -10.57
CA ARG A 118 -1.78 17.29 -10.51
C ARG A 118 -3.31 17.26 -10.62
N ALA A 119 -3.86 16.38 -11.46
CA ALA A 119 -5.31 16.21 -11.56
C ALA A 119 -5.90 15.75 -10.22
N LEU A 120 -5.26 14.78 -9.56
CA LEU A 120 -5.66 14.34 -8.23
C LEU A 120 -5.53 15.45 -7.19
N GLN A 121 -4.40 16.16 -7.17
CA GLN A 121 -4.18 17.28 -6.25
C GLN A 121 -5.28 18.33 -6.38
N SER A 122 -5.55 18.79 -7.61
CA SER A 122 -6.60 19.79 -7.86
C SER A 122 -7.99 19.32 -7.44
N ALA A 123 -8.31 18.06 -7.66
CA ALA A 123 -9.59 17.49 -7.25
C ALA A 123 -9.74 17.45 -5.72
N LEU A 124 -8.69 17.04 -5.00
CA LEU A 124 -8.68 16.99 -3.53
C LEU A 124 -8.68 18.42 -2.94
N GLU A 125 -7.93 19.36 -3.49
CA GLU A 125 -7.94 20.78 -3.09
C GLU A 125 -9.33 21.40 -3.28
N SER A 126 -10.03 21.07 -4.36
CA SER A 126 -11.41 21.50 -4.60
C SER A 126 -12.40 20.96 -3.56
N ARG A 127 -12.05 19.87 -2.87
CA ARG A 127 -12.78 19.33 -1.71
C ARG A 127 -12.34 19.92 -0.37
N GLY A 128 -11.42 20.86 -0.38
CA GLY A 128 -10.92 21.52 0.83
C GLY A 128 -9.74 20.80 1.50
N VAL A 129 -9.10 19.84 0.84
CA VAL A 129 -7.86 19.24 1.33
C VAL A 129 -6.72 20.23 1.17
N SER A 130 -5.96 20.45 2.25
CA SER A 130 -4.74 21.27 2.25
C SER A 130 -3.52 20.37 2.11
N PHE A 131 -2.60 20.71 1.21
CA PHE A 131 -1.35 19.96 1.03
C PHE A 131 -0.15 20.74 1.59
N LYS A 132 0.71 20.02 2.29
CA LYS A 132 2.05 20.43 2.76
C LYS A 132 3.06 19.48 2.12
N LEU A 133 3.40 19.74 0.86
CA LEU A 133 4.30 18.90 0.06
C LEU A 133 5.75 19.41 0.13
N GLY A 134 6.72 18.52 -0.15
CA GLY A 134 8.14 18.83 -0.06
C GLY A 134 8.65 18.97 1.38
N THR A 135 7.88 18.47 2.37
CA THR A 135 8.22 18.57 3.79
C THR A 135 7.78 17.33 4.56
N THR A 136 8.24 17.18 5.79
CA THR A 136 7.89 16.06 6.69
C THR A 136 7.54 16.58 8.08
N ALA A 137 6.78 15.80 8.85
CA ALA A 137 6.59 16.07 10.26
C ALA A 137 7.87 15.75 11.03
N SER A 138 8.46 16.73 11.69
CA SER A 138 9.66 16.59 12.52
C SER A 138 9.32 16.30 13.97
N SER A 139 8.29 16.94 14.54
CA SER A 139 7.78 16.60 15.86
C SER A 139 6.26 16.69 15.94
N ILE A 140 5.70 15.92 16.88
CA ILE A 140 4.27 15.97 17.25
C ILE A 140 4.22 16.10 18.77
N ASP A 141 3.66 17.19 19.24
CA ASP A 141 3.59 17.52 20.65
C ASP A 141 2.14 17.80 21.08
N ARG A 142 1.86 17.71 22.36
CA ARG A 142 0.57 18.15 22.91
C ARG A 142 0.52 19.66 22.89
N HIS A 143 -0.59 20.22 22.41
CA HIS A 143 -0.74 21.67 22.38
C HIS A 143 -0.88 22.23 23.82
N HIS A 144 -0.07 23.23 24.15
CA HIS A 144 -0.16 23.95 25.42
C HIS A 144 -1.45 24.80 25.42
N GLY A 145 -2.43 24.45 26.23
CA GLY A 145 -3.71 25.19 26.36
C GLY A 145 -4.96 24.46 25.85
N HIS A 146 -4.80 23.44 25.01
CA HIS A 146 -5.92 22.57 24.58
C HIS A 146 -5.49 21.11 24.65
N ALA A 147 -5.84 20.42 25.73
CA ALA A 147 -5.37 19.04 26.00
C ALA A 147 -5.77 18.00 24.94
N SER A 148 -6.77 18.30 24.11
CA SER A 148 -7.22 17.43 23.01
C SER A 148 -6.51 17.67 21.69
N GLN A 149 -5.77 18.78 21.54
CA GLN A 149 -5.10 19.14 20.29
C GLN A 149 -3.61 18.77 20.30
N LEU A 150 -3.15 18.42 19.10
CA LEU A 150 -1.75 18.13 18.79
C LEU A 150 -1.15 19.32 18.03
N GLN A 151 0.11 19.60 18.27
CA GLN A 151 0.90 20.58 17.52
C GLN A 151 1.91 19.81 16.67
N ILE A 152 1.92 20.07 15.36
CA ILE A 152 2.88 19.49 14.42
C ILE A 152 3.91 20.56 14.02
N SER A 153 5.19 20.21 14.15
CA SER A 153 6.29 20.98 13.57
C SER A 153 6.77 20.27 12.31
N LEU A 154 6.93 21.02 11.24
CA LEU A 154 7.43 20.52 9.96
C LEU A 154 8.93 20.75 9.80
N SER A 155 9.58 19.97 8.94
CA SER A 155 11.01 20.10 8.64
C SER A 155 11.39 21.45 7.98
N ASN A 156 10.41 22.14 7.37
CA ASN A 156 10.57 23.47 6.79
C ASN A 156 10.38 24.62 7.83
N GLY A 157 10.14 24.28 9.10
CA GLY A 157 9.95 25.25 10.19
C GLY A 157 8.50 25.69 10.41
N GLU A 158 7.56 25.28 9.57
CA GLU A 158 6.13 25.57 9.77
C GLU A 158 5.59 24.80 10.99
N VAL A 159 4.68 25.42 11.74
CA VAL A 159 4.01 24.82 12.90
C VAL A 159 2.52 25.07 12.83
N PHE A 160 1.71 24.07 13.09
CA PHE A 160 0.25 24.20 13.12
C PHE A 160 -0.39 23.17 14.05
N ASN A 161 -1.68 23.35 14.36
CA ASN A 161 -2.42 22.49 15.27
C ASN A 161 -3.37 21.58 14.48
N THR A 162 -3.61 20.39 15.03
CA THR A 162 -4.52 19.36 14.48
C THR A 162 -5.14 18.56 15.63
N ASP A 163 -6.24 17.90 15.40
CA ASP A 163 -6.89 17.06 16.41
C ASP A 163 -6.43 15.60 16.33
N ILE A 164 -6.18 15.10 15.13
CA ILE A 164 -5.75 13.73 14.87
C ILE A 164 -4.60 13.72 13.86
N VAL A 165 -3.62 12.85 14.09
CA VAL A 165 -2.59 12.52 13.11
C VAL A 165 -2.75 11.07 12.67
N LEU A 166 -2.94 10.86 11.37
CA LEU A 166 -3.07 9.57 10.73
C LEU A 166 -1.84 9.30 9.85
N SER A 167 -1.11 8.23 10.12
CA SER A 167 0.03 7.81 9.29
C SER A 167 -0.42 6.87 8.17
N ALA A 168 -0.16 7.25 6.92
CA ALA A 168 -0.41 6.50 5.70
C ALA A 168 0.85 6.39 4.83
N VAL A 169 2.03 6.26 5.46
CA VAL A 169 3.35 6.25 4.81
C VAL A 169 3.75 4.87 4.25
N GLY A 170 2.80 3.95 4.21
CA GLY A 170 2.97 2.62 3.66
C GLY A 170 3.12 1.53 4.72
N LEU A 171 3.29 0.32 4.21
CA LEU A 171 3.35 -0.92 4.97
C LEU A 171 4.68 -1.62 4.71
N ARG A 172 5.10 -2.46 5.65
CA ARG A 172 6.22 -3.36 5.52
C ARG A 172 5.76 -4.78 5.83
N ALA A 173 6.13 -5.76 5.01
CA ALA A 173 5.81 -7.17 5.24
C ALA A 173 6.13 -7.59 6.69
N ASP A 174 5.24 -8.33 7.31
CA ASP A 174 5.48 -8.88 8.64
C ASP A 174 6.33 -10.15 8.51
N LEU A 175 7.61 -10.01 8.82
CA LEU A 175 8.60 -11.10 8.68
C LEU A 175 8.92 -11.80 10.00
N ARG A 176 8.33 -11.37 11.11
CA ARG A 176 8.69 -11.87 12.46
C ARG A 176 8.55 -13.37 12.57
N LEU A 177 7.41 -13.94 12.12
CA LEU A 177 7.19 -15.37 12.14
C LEU A 177 8.16 -16.13 11.22
N ALA A 178 8.34 -15.64 9.99
CA ALA A 178 9.23 -16.27 9.02
C ALA A 178 10.69 -16.28 9.51
N GLN A 179 11.16 -15.16 10.08
CA GLN A 179 12.51 -15.05 10.65
C GLN A 179 12.70 -15.92 11.89
N ALA A 180 11.71 -15.98 12.78
CA ALA A 180 11.74 -16.87 13.95
C ALA A 180 11.75 -18.36 13.56
N SER A 181 11.30 -18.68 12.34
CA SER A 181 11.23 -20.03 11.76
C SER A 181 12.31 -20.28 10.71
N GLU A 182 13.34 -19.45 10.65
CA GLU A 182 14.51 -19.56 9.76
C GLU A 182 14.18 -19.64 8.26
N LEU A 183 13.00 -19.15 7.85
CA LEU A 183 12.63 -19.06 6.45
C LEU A 183 13.38 -17.92 5.76
N ALA A 184 13.73 -18.11 4.50
CA ALA A 184 14.45 -17.10 3.72
C ALA A 184 13.59 -15.85 3.50
N THR A 185 14.13 -14.69 3.87
CA THR A 185 13.44 -13.40 3.75
C THR A 185 14.36 -12.33 3.19
N GLU A 186 13.76 -11.34 2.48
CA GLU A 186 14.38 -10.06 2.10
C GLU A 186 13.42 -8.93 2.51
N ARG A 187 12.75 -8.31 1.56
CA ARG A 187 11.66 -7.35 1.81
C ARG A 187 10.32 -8.04 2.13
N GLY A 188 10.19 -9.31 1.78
CA GLY A 188 9.10 -10.23 2.04
C GLY A 188 9.64 -11.64 2.28
N ILE A 189 8.75 -12.60 2.50
CA ILE A 189 9.08 -14.04 2.54
C ILE A 189 9.39 -14.47 1.11
N LEU A 190 10.60 -14.96 0.85
CA LEU A 190 11.03 -15.36 -0.48
C LEU A 190 10.29 -16.63 -0.92
N LEU A 191 9.69 -16.53 -2.12
CA LEU A 191 8.95 -17.65 -2.72
C LEU A 191 9.60 -18.10 -4.03
N ASP A 192 9.41 -19.38 -4.34
CA ASP A 192 9.59 -19.89 -5.67
C ASP A 192 8.39 -19.55 -6.58
N THR A 193 8.41 -20.01 -7.82
CA THR A 193 7.34 -19.74 -8.79
C THR A 193 6.01 -20.41 -8.45
N THR A 194 5.99 -21.38 -7.52
CA THR A 194 4.77 -22.07 -7.06
C THR A 194 4.18 -21.45 -5.79
N GLY A 195 4.85 -20.45 -5.20
CA GLY A 195 4.48 -19.84 -3.94
C GLY A 195 5.02 -20.55 -2.71
N GLN A 196 5.92 -21.53 -2.88
CA GLN A 196 6.57 -22.24 -1.78
C GLN A 196 7.76 -21.42 -1.25
N THR A 197 7.95 -21.43 0.06
CA THR A 197 9.07 -20.79 0.76
C THR A 197 10.36 -21.60 0.62
N SER A 198 11.42 -21.20 1.34
CA SER A 198 12.66 -21.98 1.43
C SER A 198 12.49 -23.32 2.12
N ALA A 199 11.40 -23.52 2.86
CA ALA A 199 11.06 -24.80 3.50
C ALA A 199 9.97 -25.53 2.72
N LYS A 200 10.14 -26.86 2.60
CA LYS A 200 9.20 -27.72 1.87
C LYS A 200 7.83 -27.73 2.53
N ASP A 201 6.76 -27.73 1.71
CA ASP A 201 5.36 -27.77 2.13
C ASP A 201 4.89 -26.52 2.91
N ILE A 202 5.70 -25.45 2.93
CA ILE A 202 5.34 -24.14 3.49
C ILE A 202 5.25 -23.12 2.36
N TYR A 203 4.10 -22.50 2.23
CA TYR A 203 3.76 -21.49 1.22
C TYR A 203 3.53 -20.13 1.89
N ALA A 204 3.62 -19.03 1.15
CA ALA A 204 3.17 -17.74 1.65
C ALA A 204 2.38 -16.97 0.60
N ILE A 205 1.49 -16.06 1.05
CA ILE A 205 0.60 -15.28 0.20
C ILE A 205 0.31 -13.90 0.80
N GLY A 206 -0.05 -12.96 -0.05
CA GLY A 206 -0.45 -11.60 0.35
C GLY A 206 0.73 -10.69 0.61
N ASP A 207 0.53 -9.69 1.48
CA ASP A 207 1.47 -8.58 1.67
C ASP A 207 2.80 -9.01 2.35
N CYS A 208 2.85 -10.20 2.95
CA CYS A 208 4.10 -10.76 3.48
C CYS A 208 4.94 -11.48 2.42
N ALA A 209 4.38 -11.79 1.24
CA ALA A 209 5.00 -12.62 0.22
C ALA A 209 5.85 -11.78 -0.77
N GLN A 210 7.03 -12.30 -1.11
CA GLN A 210 7.90 -11.76 -2.16
C GLN A 210 8.02 -12.79 -3.27
N TYR A 211 7.30 -12.55 -4.36
CA TYR A 211 7.13 -13.49 -5.45
C TYR A 211 8.38 -13.56 -6.34
N SER A 212 8.58 -14.71 -6.99
CA SER A 212 9.61 -14.87 -8.01
C SER A 212 9.02 -14.66 -9.40
N ASN A 213 9.59 -13.75 -10.18
CA ASN A 213 9.27 -13.56 -11.59
C ASN A 213 10.36 -14.20 -12.46
N PRO A 214 10.09 -15.35 -13.11
CA PRO A 214 11.09 -16.02 -13.94
C PRO A 214 11.41 -15.29 -15.25
N GLU A 215 10.54 -14.38 -15.71
CA GLU A 215 10.73 -13.66 -16.98
C GLU A 215 11.87 -12.64 -16.91
N ASP A 216 12.00 -11.94 -15.79
CA ASP A 216 13.00 -10.88 -15.61
C ASP A 216 13.90 -11.07 -14.39
N GLY A 217 13.72 -12.17 -13.65
CA GLY A 217 14.46 -12.47 -12.43
C GLY A 217 14.12 -11.56 -11.24
N SER A 218 13.13 -10.68 -11.38
CA SER A 218 12.70 -9.78 -10.31
C SER A 218 11.98 -10.52 -9.19
N ARG A 219 11.97 -9.90 -8.01
CA ARG A 219 11.25 -10.41 -6.84
C ARG A 219 10.32 -9.33 -6.28
N PRO A 220 9.16 -9.11 -6.92
CA PRO A 220 8.22 -8.09 -6.48
C PRO A 220 7.44 -8.50 -5.21
N ILE A 221 7.08 -7.48 -4.42
CA ILE A 221 5.97 -7.56 -3.45
C ILE A 221 4.77 -6.94 -4.15
N LEU A 222 3.64 -7.62 -4.16
CA LEU A 222 2.43 -7.24 -4.89
C LEU A 222 1.24 -7.11 -3.93
N PRO A 223 1.14 -6.03 -3.15
CA PRO A 223 0.12 -5.86 -2.12
C PRO A 223 -1.22 -5.40 -2.72
N TYR A 224 -1.70 -6.11 -3.74
CA TYR A 224 -2.94 -5.81 -4.45
C TYR A 224 -3.81 -7.05 -4.56
N ILE A 225 -5.13 -6.86 -4.51
CA ILE A 225 -6.11 -7.97 -4.50
C ILE A 225 -5.97 -8.90 -5.71
N ALA A 226 -5.75 -8.37 -6.91
CA ALA A 226 -5.72 -9.21 -8.12
C ALA A 226 -4.52 -10.17 -8.15
N PRO A 227 -3.26 -9.76 -7.92
CA PRO A 227 -2.13 -10.68 -7.77
C PRO A 227 -2.31 -11.69 -6.63
N ILE A 228 -2.86 -11.27 -5.48
CA ILE A 228 -3.14 -12.16 -4.35
C ILE A 228 -4.12 -13.25 -4.75
N MET A 229 -5.20 -12.90 -5.47
CA MET A 229 -6.18 -13.87 -5.94
C MET A 229 -5.59 -14.86 -6.97
N THR A 230 -4.67 -14.40 -7.83
CA THR A 230 -3.94 -15.27 -8.76
C THR A 230 -3.06 -16.25 -8.00
N ALA A 231 -2.27 -15.76 -7.04
CA ALA A 231 -1.43 -16.58 -6.19
C ALA A 231 -2.26 -17.59 -5.37
N ALA A 232 -3.39 -17.16 -4.80
CA ALA A 232 -4.28 -18.04 -4.04
C ALA A 232 -4.78 -19.23 -4.86
N ARG A 233 -5.17 -18.99 -6.13
CA ARG A 233 -5.63 -20.07 -7.02
C ARG A 233 -4.51 -21.05 -7.37
N ALA A 234 -3.30 -20.55 -7.67
CA ALA A 234 -2.15 -21.40 -7.97
C ALA A 234 -1.71 -22.23 -6.76
N ILE A 235 -1.60 -21.59 -5.60
CA ILE A 235 -1.25 -22.27 -4.34
C ILE A 235 -2.33 -23.30 -3.97
N ALA A 236 -3.62 -23.00 -4.11
CA ALA A 236 -4.69 -23.95 -3.82
C ALA A 236 -4.59 -25.22 -4.67
N LYS A 237 -4.27 -25.11 -5.97
CA LYS A 237 -3.99 -26.25 -6.82
C LYS A 237 -2.75 -27.03 -6.37
N SER A 238 -1.67 -26.34 -6.07
CA SER A 238 -0.43 -26.98 -5.56
C SER A 238 -0.66 -27.72 -4.24
N LEU A 239 -1.50 -27.17 -3.35
CA LEU A 239 -1.91 -27.85 -2.11
C LEU A 239 -2.71 -29.13 -2.39
N SER A 240 -3.49 -29.21 -3.46
CA SER A 240 -4.26 -30.39 -3.86
C SER A 240 -3.44 -31.41 -4.69
N GLY A 241 -2.16 -31.13 -4.93
CA GLY A 241 -1.25 -32.04 -5.65
C GLY A 241 -0.99 -31.68 -7.12
N GLU A 242 -1.64 -30.67 -7.67
CA GLU A 242 -1.40 -30.14 -9.01
C GLU A 242 -0.41 -28.96 -8.93
N ILE A 243 0.91 -29.23 -9.05
CA ILE A 243 1.92 -28.16 -9.02
C ILE A 243 1.59 -27.10 -10.07
N THR A 244 1.31 -25.87 -9.61
CA THR A 244 0.87 -24.78 -10.46
C THR A 244 1.72 -23.54 -10.21
N HIS A 245 2.28 -22.95 -11.27
CA HIS A 245 3.06 -21.74 -11.19
C HIS A 245 2.15 -20.50 -11.07
N ILE A 246 2.62 -19.51 -10.33
CA ILE A 246 1.95 -18.21 -10.19
C ILE A 246 2.28 -17.35 -11.39
N GLU A 247 1.30 -17.02 -12.22
CA GLU A 247 1.46 -16.12 -13.36
C GLU A 247 1.35 -14.66 -12.92
N LEU A 248 2.46 -13.95 -12.90
CA LEU A 248 2.51 -12.53 -12.54
C LEU A 248 2.20 -11.64 -13.75
N LYS A 249 0.92 -11.46 -14.05
CA LYS A 249 0.48 -10.56 -15.15
C LYS A 249 0.33 -9.12 -14.67
N PRO A 250 0.64 -8.11 -15.52
CA PRO A 250 0.36 -6.72 -15.21
C PRO A 250 -1.11 -6.52 -14.82
N THR A 251 -1.33 -5.83 -13.72
CA THR A 251 -2.68 -5.57 -13.19
C THR A 251 -2.80 -4.10 -12.84
N SER A 252 -3.89 -3.46 -13.27
CA SER A 252 -4.09 -2.06 -12.93
C SER A 252 -4.45 -1.88 -11.46
N VAL A 253 -3.74 -0.97 -10.81
CA VAL A 253 -4.09 -0.45 -9.49
C VAL A 253 -5.14 0.64 -9.67
N ILE A 254 -6.17 0.62 -8.84
CA ILE A 254 -7.22 1.65 -8.81
C ILE A 254 -7.05 2.45 -7.53
N VAL A 255 -6.87 3.77 -7.67
CA VAL A 255 -6.95 4.73 -6.57
C VAL A 255 -8.41 5.11 -6.42
N LYS A 256 -9.00 4.76 -5.30
CA LYS A 256 -10.44 4.91 -5.04
C LYS A 256 -10.74 6.28 -4.42
N THR A 257 -10.39 7.33 -5.13
CA THR A 257 -10.72 8.71 -4.76
C THR A 257 -11.97 9.13 -5.52
N PRO A 258 -13.14 9.29 -4.88
CA PRO A 258 -14.39 9.66 -5.55
C PRO A 258 -14.29 10.95 -6.36
N SER A 259 -13.48 11.92 -5.93
CA SER A 259 -13.29 13.19 -6.63
C SER A 259 -12.45 13.07 -7.91
N CYS A 260 -11.54 12.10 -7.97
CA CYS A 260 -10.69 11.84 -9.14
C CYS A 260 -10.23 10.38 -9.13
N PRO A 261 -11.08 9.42 -9.52
CA PRO A 261 -10.68 8.02 -9.57
C PRO A 261 -9.57 7.80 -10.61
N ILE A 262 -8.51 7.08 -10.23
CA ILE A 262 -7.35 6.84 -11.08
C ILE A 262 -7.18 5.34 -11.29
N ALA A 263 -6.78 4.94 -12.50
CA ALA A 263 -6.26 3.61 -12.76
C ALA A 263 -4.84 3.73 -13.32
N LEU A 264 -3.94 2.90 -12.83
CA LEU A 264 -2.56 2.92 -13.29
C LEU A 264 -1.90 1.53 -13.23
N VAL A 265 -0.92 1.33 -14.11
CA VAL A 265 0.13 0.31 -14.00
C VAL A 265 1.45 1.07 -14.00
N ALA A 266 2.08 1.15 -12.84
CA ALA A 266 3.37 1.84 -12.73
C ALA A 266 4.47 1.02 -13.43
N PRO A 267 5.41 1.65 -14.15
CA PRO A 267 6.57 0.96 -14.68
C PRO A 267 7.44 0.42 -13.53
N ALA A 268 8.11 -0.71 -13.76
CA ALA A 268 9.03 -1.24 -12.77
C ALA A 268 10.15 -0.22 -12.45
N PRO A 269 10.60 -0.10 -11.18
CA PRO A 269 11.58 0.92 -10.79
C PRO A 269 12.86 0.91 -11.62
N GLN A 270 13.31 -0.26 -12.08
CA GLN A 270 14.53 -0.43 -12.87
C GLN A 270 14.43 0.22 -14.24
N ILE A 271 13.24 0.28 -14.84
CA ILE A 271 13.01 0.87 -16.16
C ILE A 271 12.44 2.29 -16.09
N SER A 272 11.88 2.68 -14.96
CA SER A 272 11.26 3.99 -14.77
C SER A 272 12.21 5.17 -15.05
N ALA A 273 13.48 5.03 -14.69
CA ALA A 273 14.51 6.05 -14.94
C ALA A 273 15.01 6.12 -16.39
N LEU A 274 14.77 5.09 -17.19
CA LEU A 274 15.30 4.92 -18.55
C LEU A 274 14.26 5.14 -19.64
N GLY A 275 13.00 5.26 -19.27
CA GLY A 275 11.88 5.45 -20.18
C GLY A 275 11.30 6.86 -20.14
N ARG A 276 10.20 7.02 -20.84
CA ARG A 276 9.46 8.30 -20.89
C ARG A 276 7.97 8.09 -20.79
N TRP A 277 7.30 9.10 -20.23
CA TRP A 277 5.85 9.20 -20.27
C TRP A 277 5.40 10.03 -21.46
N GLU A 278 4.40 9.55 -22.18
CA GLU A 278 3.67 10.29 -23.20
C GLU A 278 2.24 10.54 -22.72
N HIS A 279 1.77 11.77 -22.89
CA HIS A 279 0.49 12.20 -22.36
C HIS A 279 -0.48 12.53 -23.50
N ALA A 280 -1.73 12.15 -23.35
CA ALA A 280 -2.81 12.48 -24.25
C ALA A 280 -4.07 12.81 -23.43
N GLN A 281 -5.02 13.50 -24.05
CA GLN A 281 -6.32 13.74 -23.47
C GLN A 281 -7.39 13.04 -24.32
N ASP A 282 -8.32 12.36 -23.64
CA ASP A 282 -9.50 11.76 -24.25
C ASP A 282 -10.74 12.22 -23.48
N GLY A 283 -11.49 13.11 -24.07
CA GLY A 283 -12.60 13.80 -23.40
C GLY A 283 -12.12 14.54 -22.15
N ALA A 284 -12.66 14.16 -20.99
CA ALA A 284 -12.26 14.70 -19.69
C ALA A 284 -11.09 13.95 -19.05
N SER A 285 -10.67 12.82 -19.62
CA SER A 285 -9.63 11.96 -19.03
C SER A 285 -8.25 12.33 -19.57
N ILE A 286 -7.28 12.43 -18.67
CA ILE A 286 -5.85 12.50 -18.98
C ILE A 286 -5.32 11.08 -19.03
N MET A 287 -4.74 10.69 -20.17
CA MET A 287 -4.06 9.41 -20.36
C MET A 287 -2.56 9.62 -20.39
N SER A 288 -1.85 8.72 -19.76
CA SER A 288 -0.40 8.70 -19.80
C SER A 288 0.08 7.27 -20.08
N ARG A 289 0.95 7.11 -21.06
CA ARG A 289 1.60 5.84 -21.41
C ARG A 289 3.09 5.93 -21.12
N PHE A 290 3.63 4.93 -20.48
CA PHE A 290 5.07 4.84 -20.26
C PHE A 290 5.69 3.88 -21.25
N TYR A 291 6.73 4.37 -21.95
CA TYR A 291 7.53 3.60 -22.89
C TYR A 291 8.96 3.47 -22.39
N ASP A 292 9.52 2.25 -22.47
CA ASP A 292 10.93 2.00 -22.20
C ASP A 292 11.84 2.53 -23.32
N ALA A 293 13.16 2.33 -23.18
CA ALA A 293 14.16 2.76 -24.16
C ALA A 293 13.98 2.10 -25.55
N SER A 294 13.33 0.95 -25.63
CA SER A 294 13.02 0.23 -26.87
C SER A 294 11.67 0.62 -27.47
N ASN A 295 11.02 1.66 -26.94
CA ASN A 295 9.70 2.13 -27.34
C ASN A 295 8.58 1.10 -27.09
N VAL A 296 8.76 0.24 -26.10
CA VAL A 296 7.80 -0.75 -25.66
C VAL A 296 7.00 -0.21 -24.48
N MET A 297 5.67 -0.27 -24.57
CA MET A 297 4.81 0.18 -23.47
C MET A 297 5.01 -0.70 -22.24
N LYS A 298 5.30 -0.10 -21.08
CA LYS A 298 5.56 -0.78 -19.80
C LYS A 298 4.69 -0.26 -18.64
N GLY A 299 3.82 0.68 -18.90
CA GLY A 299 2.91 1.21 -17.90
C GLY A 299 1.93 2.21 -18.47
N PHE A 300 0.92 2.52 -17.70
CA PHE A 300 -0.03 3.59 -18.03
C PHE A 300 -0.63 4.20 -16.77
N ALA A 301 -1.21 5.38 -16.90
CA ALA A 301 -2.06 6.00 -15.90
C ALA A 301 -3.17 6.80 -16.56
N VAL A 302 -4.37 6.81 -15.96
CA VAL A 302 -5.55 7.55 -16.46
C VAL A 302 -6.32 8.17 -15.31
N ALA A 303 -6.71 9.45 -15.47
CA ALA A 303 -7.47 10.23 -14.49
C ALA A 303 -8.39 11.27 -15.15
N PRO A 304 -9.68 11.41 -14.77
CA PRO A 304 -10.42 10.36 -14.07
C PRO A 304 -10.51 9.09 -14.92
N GLN A 305 -10.47 7.93 -14.26
CA GLN A 305 -10.50 6.66 -14.96
C GLN A 305 -11.92 6.32 -15.46
N ASP A 306 -11.98 5.76 -16.66
CA ASP A 306 -13.14 5.08 -17.23
C ASP A 306 -12.83 3.58 -17.42
N SER A 307 -13.81 2.71 -17.22
CA SER A 307 -13.61 1.26 -17.28
C SER A 307 -13.24 0.76 -18.68
N LYS A 308 -13.78 1.38 -19.74
CA LYS A 308 -13.49 1.00 -21.15
C LYS A 308 -12.07 1.44 -21.51
N LEU A 309 -11.73 2.68 -21.16
CA LEU A 309 -10.40 3.24 -21.39
C LEU A 309 -9.31 2.45 -20.64
N ARG A 310 -9.57 2.14 -19.38
CA ARG A 310 -8.67 1.28 -18.59
C ARG A 310 -8.47 -0.10 -19.22
N ALA A 311 -9.56 -0.75 -19.67
CA ALA A 311 -9.49 -2.06 -20.31
C ALA A 311 -8.71 -2.00 -21.63
N ALA A 312 -8.91 -0.96 -22.44
CA ALA A 312 -8.16 -0.76 -23.68
C ALA A 312 -6.65 -0.59 -23.42
N LEU A 313 -6.29 0.27 -22.46
CA LEU A 313 -4.88 0.49 -22.06
C LEU A 313 -4.22 -0.78 -21.50
N LEU A 314 -4.96 -1.58 -20.73
CA LEU A 314 -4.45 -2.86 -20.23
C LEU A 314 -4.24 -3.86 -21.36
N THR A 315 -5.16 -3.93 -22.33
CA THR A 315 -5.02 -4.78 -23.53
C THR A 315 -3.81 -4.34 -24.37
N GLU A 316 -3.64 -3.03 -24.58
CA GLU A 316 -2.49 -2.45 -25.29
C GLU A 316 -1.17 -2.83 -24.59
N LEU A 317 -1.12 -2.73 -23.25
CA LEU A 317 0.05 -3.12 -22.47
C LEU A 317 0.36 -4.61 -22.59
N MET A 318 -0.64 -5.48 -22.60
CA MET A 318 -0.46 -6.93 -22.67
C MET A 318 -0.08 -7.43 -24.07
N ALA A 319 -0.59 -6.79 -25.13
CA ALA A 319 -0.28 -7.16 -26.53
C ALA A 319 1.21 -6.98 -26.90
N VAL A 320 1.98 -6.31 -26.06
CA VAL A 320 3.42 -6.08 -26.24
C VAL A 320 4.26 -7.12 -25.49
N ILE A 321 3.63 -7.93 -24.64
CA ILE A 321 4.28 -8.96 -23.80
C ILE A 321 4.17 -10.35 -24.47
N GLU A 322 3.23 -10.53 -25.40
CA GLU A 322 3.12 -11.70 -26.28
C GLU A 322 4.04 -11.55 -27.51
#